data_64c78c37f5c1bc91a210ef83566e4c0a
#
_entry.id   64c78c37f5c1bc91a210ef83566e4c0a
#
_cell.length_a   1.000
_cell.length_b   1.000
_cell.length_c   1.000
_cell.angle_alpha   90.00
_cell.angle_beta   90.00
_cell.angle_gamma   90.00
#
_symmetry.space_group_name_H-M   'P 1'
#
loop_
_entity.id
_entity.type
_entity.pdbx_description
1 polymer ?
#
loop_
_entity_poly.entity_id
_entity_poly.type
_entity_poly.pdbx_seq_one_letter_code
_entity_poly.pdbx_strand_id
1 'polypeptide(L)'
;LEIDGWDFLRSYTERKQEKAGEGEYKYLRDVLVGRPIFAFPDRPGGFRLRYGRTRLTGLAAVALNPATMVALDSFTAIGTQLKIQLPGKAAAVTPCDSIEGPLVLLDDGSCVRLSSREAAEAVAPRIRESVDVGEVLISPGEFLENNHPLVPGGWCSEWWEAELRAVGAEPPSEEPDFAAALAISQKYGVPLHPAHTFLWHDLTVDELAQLRQLAVAGSRDSTGFLLPAEAQPLLLTLGIPFQPDGSSLHIGSEAEALLHCLGDSGTKVEDSVLAHVSAVAGVEICIRAPTRLGASMGRPEKADVRRMKPPPHALFPVGQAGGPQRMLNKALESQSSQSRLGRPGKGVELEAELRYCRECNSETLAVRHCGQRTLVKEQAKRRDVNLRAEVE
;
A
#
# COMPACT_ATOMS: atom_id res chain seq x y z
N LEU A 1 5.27 8.31 7.01
CA LEU A 1 6.18 7.18 7.23
C LEU A 1 7.61 7.69 7.11
N GLU A 2 8.27 7.97 8.22
CA GLU A 2 9.69 8.27 8.23
C GLU A 2 10.45 7.00 7.86
N ILE A 3 11.09 7.02 6.70
CA ILE A 3 11.89 5.90 6.18
C ILE A 3 13.37 6.11 6.52
N ASP A 4 13.67 6.89 7.53
CA ASP A 4 15.03 7.09 8.00
C ASP A 4 15.72 5.75 8.31
N GLY A 5 16.87 5.53 7.70
CA GLY A 5 17.66 4.31 7.85
C GLY A 5 17.34 3.20 6.85
N TRP A 6 16.58 3.47 5.77
CA TRP A 6 16.28 2.47 4.74
C TRP A 6 17.14 2.60 3.47
N ASP A 7 18.19 3.41 3.50
CA ASP A 7 19.13 3.60 2.38
C ASP A 7 19.74 2.28 1.88
N PHE A 8 19.81 1.26 2.75
CA PHE A 8 20.23 -0.07 2.38
C PHE A 8 19.38 -0.73 1.30
N LEU A 9 18.11 -0.30 1.13
CA LEU A 9 17.24 -0.84 0.09
C LEU A 9 17.77 -0.55 -1.32
N ARG A 10 18.44 0.57 -1.55
CA ARG A 10 19.02 0.92 -2.85
C ARG A 10 19.98 -0.15 -3.35
N SER A 11 20.86 -0.65 -2.48
CA SER A 11 21.82 -1.69 -2.84
C SER A 11 21.19 -3.03 -3.21
N TYR A 12 19.97 -3.29 -2.75
CA TYR A 12 19.24 -4.52 -3.07
C TYR A 12 18.38 -4.38 -4.33
N THR A 13 17.89 -3.19 -4.66
CA THR A 13 17.11 -2.95 -5.87
C THR A 13 17.92 -3.06 -7.15
N GLU A 14 19.23 -2.89 -7.08
CA GLU A 14 20.15 -3.03 -8.22
C GLU A 14 20.46 -4.48 -8.61
N ARG A 15 20.07 -5.47 -7.78
CA ARG A 15 20.30 -6.89 -8.08
C ARG A 15 19.34 -7.37 -9.16
N LYS A 16 19.88 -7.91 -10.26
CA LYS A 16 19.07 -8.52 -11.33
C LYS A 16 18.24 -9.68 -10.77
N GLN A 17 16.95 -9.71 -11.06
CA GLN A 17 16.08 -10.83 -10.76
C GLN A 17 16.59 -12.10 -11.48
N GLU A 18 16.81 -13.18 -10.76
CA GLU A 18 16.89 -14.51 -11.34
C GLU A 18 15.49 -14.94 -11.80
N LYS A 19 15.42 -15.56 -12.97
CA LYS A 19 14.21 -15.84 -13.73
C LYS A 19 13.07 -16.44 -12.90
N ALA A 20 11.93 -15.77 -12.86
CA ALA A 20 10.68 -16.25 -12.29
C ALA A 20 10.00 -17.32 -13.19
N GLY A 21 10.58 -18.51 -13.30
CA GLY A 21 10.03 -19.60 -14.14
C GLY A 21 8.99 -20.51 -13.44
N GLU A 22 8.90 -20.51 -12.11
CA GLU A 22 8.02 -21.42 -11.37
C GLU A 22 6.69 -20.82 -10.89
N GLY A 23 6.48 -19.52 -11.09
CA GLY A 23 5.32 -18.78 -10.54
C GLY A 23 3.96 -19.21 -11.10
N GLU A 24 3.87 -19.49 -12.41
CA GLU A 24 2.58 -19.73 -13.09
C GLU A 24 1.87 -21.01 -12.63
N TYR A 25 2.59 -22.11 -12.43
CA TYR A 25 1.99 -23.39 -11.98
C TYR A 25 1.34 -23.33 -10.61
N LYS A 26 1.86 -22.49 -9.70
CA LYS A 26 1.31 -22.33 -8.36
C LYS A 26 -0.08 -21.69 -8.40
N TYR A 27 -0.28 -20.69 -9.25
CA TYR A 27 -1.55 -19.98 -9.41
C TYR A 27 -2.60 -20.84 -10.11
N LEU A 28 -2.23 -21.64 -11.11
CA LEU A 28 -3.13 -22.62 -11.74
C LEU A 28 -3.69 -23.61 -10.72
N ARG A 29 -2.86 -24.09 -9.79
CA ARG A 29 -3.34 -24.96 -8.70
C ARG A 29 -4.29 -24.24 -7.74
N ASP A 30 -4.09 -22.97 -7.47
CA ASP A 30 -4.99 -22.19 -6.62
C ASP A 30 -6.38 -22.05 -7.29
N VAL A 31 -6.45 -21.86 -8.61
CA VAL A 31 -7.72 -21.90 -9.37
C VAL A 31 -8.41 -23.26 -9.26
N LEU A 32 -7.67 -24.35 -9.44
CA LEU A 32 -8.20 -25.72 -9.38
C LEU A 32 -8.82 -26.04 -8.02
N VAL A 33 -8.31 -25.45 -6.94
CA VAL A 33 -8.88 -25.60 -5.58
C VAL A 33 -9.91 -24.53 -5.22
N GLY A 34 -10.35 -23.73 -6.19
CA GLY A 34 -11.41 -22.73 -6.02
C GLY A 34 -10.97 -21.48 -5.25
N ARG A 35 -9.70 -21.11 -5.30
CA ARG A 35 -9.20 -19.86 -4.72
C ARG A 35 -9.21 -18.75 -5.75
N PRO A 36 -9.88 -17.62 -5.51
CA PRO A 36 -9.78 -16.46 -6.39
C PRO A 36 -8.34 -16.00 -6.58
N ILE A 37 -7.96 -15.74 -7.81
CA ILE A 37 -6.71 -15.07 -8.16
C ILE A 37 -7.04 -13.60 -8.42
N PHE A 38 -6.32 -12.71 -7.74
CA PHE A 38 -6.51 -11.27 -7.88
C PHE A 38 -5.54 -10.66 -8.88
N ALA A 39 -4.34 -11.23 -8.98
CA ALA A 39 -3.32 -10.79 -9.90
C ALA A 39 -2.39 -11.96 -10.28
N PHE A 40 -1.98 -12.00 -11.55
CA PHE A 40 -0.94 -12.91 -12.01
C PHE A 40 0.46 -12.31 -11.79
N PRO A 41 1.48 -13.16 -11.56
CA PRO A 41 2.85 -12.69 -11.36
C PRO A 41 3.44 -12.05 -12.63
N ASP A 42 4.23 -11.00 -12.42
CA ASP A 42 5.08 -10.35 -13.43
C ASP A 42 4.33 -9.90 -14.69
N ARG A 43 3.05 -9.55 -14.56
CA ARG A 43 2.20 -9.08 -15.66
C ARG A 43 1.62 -7.68 -15.39
N PRO A 44 1.37 -6.88 -16.44
CA PRO A 44 0.58 -5.66 -16.33
C PRO A 44 -0.74 -5.91 -15.59
N GLY A 45 -1.18 -4.93 -14.83
CA GLY A 45 -2.39 -5.05 -14.00
C GLY A 45 -2.17 -5.72 -12.64
N GLY A 46 -1.03 -6.37 -12.40
CA GLY A 46 -0.68 -6.98 -11.12
C GLY A 46 -0.37 -5.97 -10.02
N PHE A 47 -0.34 -6.43 -8.76
CA PHE A 47 -0.01 -5.57 -7.62
C PHE A 47 1.39 -4.98 -7.76
N ARG A 48 1.50 -3.65 -7.75
CA ARG A 48 2.77 -2.94 -7.79
C ARG A 48 3.39 -2.92 -6.40
N LEU A 49 4.61 -3.47 -6.28
CA LEU A 49 5.29 -3.56 -4.99
C LEU A 49 5.74 -2.19 -4.49
N ARG A 50 5.37 -1.89 -3.25
CA ARG A 50 5.86 -0.75 -2.48
C ARG A 50 6.35 -1.22 -1.12
N TYR A 51 7.50 -0.73 -0.68
CA TYR A 51 8.00 -1.04 0.65
C TYR A 51 7.45 -0.08 1.70
N GLY A 52 7.07 -0.63 2.87
CA GLY A 52 6.57 0.16 3.97
C GLY A 52 6.36 -0.65 5.24
N ARG A 53 5.89 -0.02 6.30
CA ARG A 53 5.58 -0.69 7.57
C ARG A 53 4.16 -1.21 7.53
N THR A 54 3.99 -2.53 7.51
CA THR A 54 2.68 -3.19 7.46
C THR A 54 2.44 -4.11 8.65
N ARG A 55 3.38 -4.16 9.59
CA ARG A 55 3.33 -5.13 10.68
C ARG A 55 2.32 -4.76 11.75
N LEU A 56 1.32 -5.60 11.93
CA LEU A 56 0.46 -5.60 13.11
C LEU A 56 1.05 -6.59 14.11
N THR A 57 1.28 -6.17 15.34
CA THR A 57 1.58 -6.98 16.55
C THR A 57 1.96 -8.44 16.29
N GLY A 58 3.12 -8.68 15.66
CA GLY A 58 3.69 -10.01 15.47
C GLY A 58 3.06 -10.88 14.38
N LEU A 59 2.12 -10.34 13.58
CA LEU A 59 1.56 -11.00 12.41
C LEU A 59 2.19 -10.44 11.13
N ALA A 60 2.48 -11.31 10.17
CA ALA A 60 2.78 -10.91 8.82
C ALA A 60 1.57 -10.20 8.23
N ALA A 61 1.77 -9.01 7.71
CA ALA A 61 0.71 -8.19 7.14
C ALA A 61 1.13 -7.58 5.81
N VAL A 62 0.15 -7.39 4.95
CA VAL A 62 0.28 -6.61 3.72
C VAL A 62 -0.79 -5.56 3.71
N ALA A 63 -0.48 -4.38 3.18
CA ALA A 63 -1.49 -3.33 3.11
C ALA A 63 -1.95 -3.11 1.67
N LEU A 64 -3.26 -2.89 1.53
CA LEU A 64 -3.93 -2.55 0.29
C LEU A 64 -4.71 -1.25 0.47
N ASN A 65 -4.90 -0.51 -0.61
CA ASN A 65 -5.80 0.63 -0.60
C ASN A 65 -7.24 0.13 -0.35
N PRO A 66 -8.05 0.82 0.49
CA PRO A 66 -9.44 0.46 0.73
C PRO A 66 -10.30 0.37 -0.54
N ALA A 67 -10.00 1.20 -1.55
CA ALA A 67 -10.65 1.13 -2.86
C ALA A 67 -10.37 -0.21 -3.58
N THR A 68 -9.15 -0.73 -3.47
CA THR A 68 -8.78 -2.05 -4.03
C THR A 68 -9.60 -3.17 -3.39
N MET A 69 -9.85 -3.08 -2.08
CA MET A 69 -10.68 -4.08 -1.39
C MET A 69 -12.10 -4.11 -1.95
N VAL A 70 -12.70 -2.94 -2.23
CA VAL A 70 -14.04 -2.83 -2.83
C VAL A 70 -14.03 -3.32 -4.28
N ALA A 71 -13.07 -2.89 -5.09
CA ALA A 71 -12.96 -3.28 -6.50
C ALA A 71 -12.74 -4.79 -6.69
N LEU A 72 -12.21 -5.48 -5.68
CA LEU A 72 -12.06 -6.94 -5.63
C LEU A 72 -13.22 -7.62 -4.87
N ASP A 73 -14.44 -7.07 -4.93
CA ASP A 73 -15.66 -7.61 -4.32
C ASP A 73 -15.50 -7.96 -2.83
N SER A 74 -14.66 -7.22 -2.11
CA SER A 74 -14.35 -7.45 -0.69
C SER A 74 -13.71 -8.81 -0.37
N PHE A 75 -13.25 -9.57 -1.36
CA PHE A 75 -12.49 -10.80 -1.12
C PHE A 75 -11.17 -10.55 -0.38
N THR A 76 -10.67 -9.31 -0.42
CA THR A 76 -9.47 -8.86 0.29
C THR A 76 -9.81 -7.99 1.50
N ALA A 77 -10.95 -8.21 2.15
CA ALA A 77 -11.35 -7.50 3.35
C ALA A 77 -10.30 -7.56 4.46
N ILE A 78 -10.33 -6.57 5.37
CA ILE A 78 -9.39 -6.44 6.49
C ILE A 78 -9.34 -7.74 7.30
N GLY A 79 -8.13 -8.25 7.54
CA GLY A 79 -7.88 -9.47 8.30
C GLY A 79 -7.99 -10.76 7.49
N THR A 80 -8.42 -10.72 6.23
CA THR A 80 -8.34 -11.90 5.36
C THR A 80 -6.88 -12.24 5.05
N GLN A 81 -6.64 -13.50 4.67
CA GLN A 81 -5.30 -13.91 4.25
C GLN A 81 -5.16 -13.73 2.74
N LEU A 82 -4.18 -12.92 2.37
CA LEU A 82 -3.73 -12.78 1.00
C LEU A 82 -2.42 -13.57 0.84
N LYS A 83 -2.38 -14.44 -0.15
CA LYS A 83 -1.18 -15.20 -0.50
C LYS A 83 -0.49 -14.46 -1.64
N ILE A 84 0.57 -13.76 -1.32
CA ILE A 84 1.36 -12.99 -2.28
C ILE A 84 2.49 -13.82 -2.84
N GLN A 85 2.83 -13.59 -4.11
CA GLN A 85 3.93 -14.27 -4.82
C GLN A 85 5.23 -14.14 -4.03
N LEU A 86 5.62 -12.95 -3.63
CA LEU A 86 6.80 -12.64 -2.85
C LEU A 86 6.40 -11.89 -1.57
N PRO A 87 6.95 -12.22 -0.45
CA PRO A 87 7.95 -13.27 -0.16
C PRO A 87 7.39 -14.69 -0.06
N GLY A 88 6.20 -14.96 -0.58
CA GLY A 88 5.64 -16.31 -0.69
C GLY A 88 4.81 -16.78 0.51
N LYS A 89 4.56 -15.92 1.48
CA LYS A 89 3.70 -16.19 2.64
C LYS A 89 2.28 -15.66 2.46
N ALA A 90 1.34 -16.30 3.16
CA ALA A 90 0.04 -15.70 3.39
C ALA A 90 0.15 -14.66 4.51
N ALA A 91 -0.31 -13.45 4.26
CA ALA A 91 -0.28 -12.34 5.18
C ALA A 91 -1.68 -11.77 5.40
N ALA A 92 -1.93 -11.19 6.57
CA ALA A 92 -3.20 -10.53 6.86
C ALA A 92 -3.31 -9.21 6.09
N VAL A 93 -4.44 -8.98 5.45
CA VAL A 93 -4.70 -7.73 4.74
C VAL A 93 -5.02 -6.62 5.74
N THR A 94 -4.37 -5.47 5.57
CA THR A 94 -4.60 -4.24 6.32
C THR A 94 -4.90 -3.08 5.38
N PRO A 95 -5.67 -2.08 5.79
CA PRO A 95 -5.92 -0.91 4.95
C PRO A 95 -4.73 0.04 4.99
N CYS A 96 -4.47 0.70 3.86
CA CYS A 96 -3.55 1.82 3.74
C CYS A 96 -4.04 2.75 2.62
N ASP A 97 -4.43 3.95 2.97
CA ASP A 97 -4.97 4.97 2.08
C ASP A 97 -3.89 5.85 1.44
N SER A 98 -2.65 5.79 1.94
CA SER A 98 -1.51 6.52 1.38
C SER A 98 -0.84 5.84 0.18
N ILE A 99 -1.31 4.67 -0.24
CA ILE A 99 -0.84 3.96 -1.43
C ILE A 99 -1.88 4.05 -2.55
N GLU A 100 -1.44 3.89 -3.80
CA GLU A 100 -2.34 4.00 -4.93
C GLU A 100 -3.36 2.86 -4.98
N GLY A 101 -4.60 3.27 -5.21
CA GLY A 101 -5.71 2.36 -5.45
C GLY A 101 -5.78 1.82 -6.87
N PRO A 102 -6.82 1.07 -7.20
CA PRO A 102 -6.97 0.40 -8.48
C PRO A 102 -7.35 1.39 -9.59
N LEU A 103 -6.97 1.04 -10.81
CA LEU A 103 -7.47 1.64 -12.04
C LEU A 103 -8.54 0.71 -12.62
N VAL A 104 -9.73 1.21 -12.84
CA VAL A 104 -10.87 0.40 -13.29
C VAL A 104 -11.51 0.99 -14.54
N LEU A 105 -11.98 0.11 -15.42
CA LEU A 105 -12.80 0.46 -16.57
C LEU A 105 -14.27 0.28 -16.21
N LEU A 106 -15.07 1.30 -16.41
CA LEU A 106 -16.51 1.30 -16.13
C LEU A 106 -17.33 0.85 -17.35
N ASP A 107 -18.61 0.62 -17.14
CA ASP A 107 -19.58 0.20 -18.15
C ASP A 107 -19.82 1.24 -19.24
N ASP A 108 -19.61 2.54 -18.94
CA ASP A 108 -19.68 3.64 -19.91
C ASP A 108 -18.38 3.84 -20.71
N GLY A 109 -17.36 3.01 -20.46
CA GLY A 109 -16.04 3.10 -21.07
C GLY A 109 -15.07 4.08 -20.42
N SER A 110 -15.47 4.75 -19.34
CA SER A 110 -14.57 5.60 -18.53
C SER A 110 -13.53 4.75 -17.80
N CYS A 111 -12.29 5.20 -17.79
CA CYS A 111 -11.21 4.62 -17.02
C CYS A 111 -10.90 5.55 -15.84
N VAL A 112 -11.06 5.06 -14.61
CA VAL A 112 -10.93 5.88 -13.41
C VAL A 112 -9.99 5.24 -12.38
N ARG A 113 -9.17 6.07 -11.74
CA ARG A 113 -8.36 5.65 -10.59
C ARG A 113 -9.15 5.90 -9.33
N LEU A 114 -9.28 4.87 -8.51
CA LEU A 114 -10.04 4.94 -7.26
C LEU A 114 -9.08 5.13 -6.10
N SER A 115 -9.18 6.25 -5.41
CA SER A 115 -8.28 6.62 -4.30
C SER A 115 -8.88 6.35 -2.92
N SER A 116 -10.21 6.26 -2.80
CA SER A 116 -10.87 6.04 -1.52
C SER A 116 -11.94 4.95 -1.60
N ARG A 117 -12.31 4.45 -0.44
CA ARG A 117 -13.38 3.46 -0.31
C ARG A 117 -14.72 3.98 -0.85
N GLU A 118 -15.05 5.21 -0.50
CA GLU A 118 -16.30 5.87 -0.89
C GLU A 118 -16.39 6.01 -2.42
N ALA A 119 -15.29 6.43 -3.04
CA ALA A 119 -15.20 6.52 -4.50
C ALA A 119 -15.40 5.15 -5.15
N ALA A 120 -14.83 4.09 -4.58
CA ALA A 120 -14.97 2.74 -5.09
C ALA A 120 -16.40 2.20 -4.90
N GLU A 121 -17.00 2.39 -3.73
CA GLU A 121 -18.39 1.96 -3.45
C GLU A 121 -19.40 2.66 -4.38
N ALA A 122 -19.17 3.92 -4.73
CA ALA A 122 -20.03 4.67 -5.65
C ALA A 122 -20.05 4.09 -7.07
N VAL A 123 -18.95 3.50 -7.52
CA VAL A 123 -18.82 2.95 -8.88
C VAL A 123 -18.79 1.42 -8.95
N ALA A 124 -18.74 0.73 -7.81
CA ALA A 124 -18.59 -0.73 -7.75
C ALA A 124 -19.57 -1.50 -8.68
N PRO A 125 -20.87 -1.17 -8.76
CA PRO A 125 -21.80 -1.87 -9.66
C PRO A 125 -21.52 -1.65 -11.15
N ARG A 126 -20.71 -0.64 -11.48
CA ARG A 126 -20.39 -0.20 -12.83
C ARG A 126 -19.00 -0.65 -13.28
N ILE A 127 -18.21 -1.26 -12.41
CA ILE A 127 -16.89 -1.78 -12.73
C ILE A 127 -17.05 -2.95 -13.69
N ARG A 128 -16.55 -2.77 -14.90
CA ARG A 128 -16.50 -3.81 -15.93
C ARG A 128 -15.22 -4.63 -15.85
N GLU A 129 -14.10 -3.95 -15.59
CA GLU A 129 -12.77 -4.56 -15.60
C GLU A 129 -11.83 -3.81 -14.65
N SER A 130 -10.98 -4.55 -13.96
CA SER A 130 -9.88 -4.01 -13.16
C SER A 130 -8.62 -4.00 -14.04
N VAL A 131 -8.19 -2.82 -14.48
CA VAL A 131 -7.04 -2.64 -15.37
C VAL A 131 -5.72 -2.79 -14.59
N ASP A 132 -5.67 -2.20 -13.38
CA ASP A 132 -4.55 -2.29 -12.46
C ASP A 132 -5.12 -2.38 -11.03
N VAL A 133 -4.67 -3.33 -10.26
CA VAL A 133 -5.18 -3.54 -8.89
C VAL A 133 -4.55 -2.60 -7.85
N GLY A 134 -3.65 -1.72 -8.28
CA GLY A 134 -3.00 -0.76 -7.42
C GLY A 134 -1.73 -1.26 -6.75
N GLU A 135 -1.30 -0.54 -5.75
CA GLU A 135 -0.09 -0.86 -4.98
C GLU A 135 -0.37 -1.86 -3.86
N VAL A 136 0.62 -2.66 -3.54
CA VAL A 136 0.67 -3.48 -2.34
C VAL A 136 1.85 -3.07 -1.48
N LEU A 137 1.60 -2.73 -0.23
CA LEU A 137 2.63 -2.34 0.73
C LEU A 137 3.09 -3.56 1.52
N ILE A 138 4.38 -3.88 1.44
CA ILE A 138 5.01 -5.01 2.13
C ILE A 138 6.23 -4.52 2.92
N SER A 139 6.37 -4.99 4.15
CA SER A 139 7.55 -4.68 4.95
C SER A 139 8.79 -5.40 4.39
N PRO A 140 9.95 -4.72 4.26
CA PRO A 140 11.22 -5.39 3.93
C PRO A 140 11.55 -6.55 4.86
N GLY A 141 11.15 -6.44 6.14
CA GLY A 141 11.33 -7.49 7.13
C GLY A 141 10.63 -8.81 6.75
N GLU A 142 9.51 -8.77 6.02
CA GLU A 142 8.84 -9.98 5.56
C GLU A 142 9.67 -10.76 4.54
N PHE A 143 10.43 -10.06 3.68
CA PHE A 143 11.37 -10.68 2.75
C PHE A 143 12.54 -11.33 3.50
N LEU A 144 13.15 -10.59 4.43
CA LEU A 144 14.30 -11.06 5.20
C LEU A 144 13.94 -12.25 6.10
N GLU A 145 12.80 -12.22 6.77
CA GLU A 145 12.31 -13.33 7.62
C GLU A 145 12.03 -14.61 6.82
N ASN A 146 11.79 -14.49 5.52
CA ASN A 146 11.57 -15.61 4.63
C ASN A 146 12.80 -16.01 3.83
N ASN A 147 13.97 -15.47 4.16
CA ASN A 147 15.22 -15.65 3.43
C ASN A 147 15.10 -15.29 1.93
N HIS A 148 14.23 -14.35 1.61
CA HIS A 148 14.04 -13.89 0.25
C HIS A 148 14.80 -12.58 0.04
N PRO A 149 15.60 -12.43 -1.03
CA PRO A 149 16.25 -11.16 -1.33
C PRO A 149 15.18 -10.10 -1.62
N LEU A 150 15.52 -8.85 -1.31
CA LEU A 150 14.68 -7.73 -1.72
C LEU A 150 14.69 -7.61 -3.25
N VAL A 151 13.56 -7.26 -3.80
CA VAL A 151 13.36 -6.99 -5.22
C VAL A 151 13.08 -5.50 -5.43
N PRO A 152 13.24 -4.94 -6.63
CA PRO A 152 12.99 -3.52 -6.86
C PRO A 152 11.57 -3.13 -6.48
N GLY A 153 11.43 -2.09 -5.64
CA GLY A 153 10.14 -1.46 -5.29
C GLY A 153 9.80 -0.35 -6.27
N GLY A 154 8.51 0.02 -6.33
CA GLY A 154 8.02 1.11 -7.18
C GLY A 154 8.54 2.47 -6.75
N TRP A 155 8.73 3.37 -7.72
CA TRP A 155 9.00 4.78 -7.47
C TRP A 155 7.79 5.43 -6.78
N CYS A 156 7.98 6.06 -5.62
CA CYS A 156 6.91 6.61 -4.79
C CYS A 156 7.31 7.94 -4.14
N SER A 157 6.33 8.65 -3.59
CA SER A 157 6.53 10.00 -3.04
C SER A 157 7.57 10.03 -1.94
N GLU A 158 7.64 9.03 -1.06
CA GLU A 158 8.63 8.98 0.02
C GLU A 158 10.06 8.82 -0.50
N TRP A 159 10.24 8.10 -1.63
CA TRP A 159 11.54 8.02 -2.30
C TRP A 159 11.93 9.37 -2.90
N TRP A 160 10.98 10.03 -3.57
CA TRP A 160 11.20 11.36 -4.13
C TRP A 160 11.56 12.39 -3.06
N GLU A 161 10.86 12.39 -1.94
CA GLU A 161 11.19 13.23 -0.79
C GLU A 161 12.57 12.92 -0.20
N ALA A 162 12.95 11.64 -0.13
CA ALA A 162 14.27 11.24 0.33
C ALA A 162 15.38 11.74 -0.62
N GLU A 163 15.16 11.71 -1.95
CA GLU A 163 16.07 12.29 -2.92
C GLU A 163 16.21 13.81 -2.73
N LEU A 164 15.09 14.52 -2.51
CA LEU A 164 15.16 15.96 -2.23
C LEU A 164 15.95 16.26 -0.96
N ARG A 165 15.70 15.54 0.12
CA ARG A 165 16.46 15.72 1.37
C ARG A 165 17.96 15.42 1.19
N ALA A 166 18.29 14.41 0.37
CA ALA A 166 19.68 14.05 0.09
C ALA A 166 20.46 15.17 -0.61
N VAL A 167 19.78 15.99 -1.43
CA VAL A 167 20.37 17.17 -2.07
C VAL A 167 20.21 18.47 -1.26
N GLY A 168 19.71 18.36 -0.01
CA GLY A 168 19.52 19.49 0.91
C GLY A 168 18.30 20.37 0.61
N ALA A 169 17.32 19.83 -0.10
CA ALA A 169 16.05 20.52 -0.38
C ALA A 169 14.94 20.01 0.54
N GLU A 170 14.07 20.91 0.99
CA GLU A 170 12.87 20.53 1.76
C GLU A 170 11.75 20.13 0.80
N PRO A 171 11.13 18.96 1.00
CA PRO A 171 9.95 18.57 0.24
C PRO A 171 8.78 19.54 0.47
N PRO A 172 7.93 19.80 -0.53
CA PRO A 172 6.72 20.60 -0.35
C PRO A 172 5.76 19.90 0.63
N SER A 173 4.96 20.69 1.33
CA SER A 173 3.97 20.18 2.30
C SER A 173 2.75 19.51 1.65
N GLU A 174 2.50 19.84 0.39
CA GLU A 174 1.41 19.28 -0.42
C GLU A 174 1.98 18.67 -1.69
N GLU A 175 1.23 17.76 -2.29
CA GLU A 175 1.62 17.14 -3.56
C GLU A 175 1.71 18.25 -4.65
N PRO A 176 2.88 18.40 -5.31
CA PRO A 176 3.06 19.44 -6.30
C PRO A 176 2.26 19.13 -7.58
N ASP A 177 1.73 20.13 -8.23
CA ASP A 177 1.25 20.00 -9.60
C ASP A 177 2.41 19.70 -10.56
N PHE A 178 2.08 19.34 -11.81
CA PHE A 178 3.10 18.94 -12.79
C PHE A 178 4.16 20.04 -13.00
N ALA A 179 3.76 21.30 -13.13
CA ALA A 179 4.67 22.40 -13.41
C ALA A 179 5.64 22.62 -12.23
N ALA A 180 5.13 22.58 -11.00
CA ALA A 180 5.95 22.69 -9.79
C ALA A 180 6.87 21.46 -9.64
N ALA A 181 6.37 20.24 -9.87
CA ALA A 181 7.16 19.03 -9.81
C ALA A 181 8.31 19.03 -10.82
N LEU A 182 8.04 19.45 -12.05
CA LEU A 182 9.05 19.58 -13.10
C LEU A 182 10.12 20.61 -12.74
N ALA A 183 9.69 21.79 -12.26
CA ALA A 183 10.60 22.85 -11.83
C ALA A 183 11.52 22.40 -10.67
N ILE A 184 10.97 21.70 -9.70
CA ILE A 184 11.74 21.12 -8.59
C ILE A 184 12.76 20.10 -9.11
N SER A 185 12.34 19.17 -9.97
CA SER A 185 13.20 18.15 -10.54
C SER A 185 14.36 18.76 -11.35
N GLN A 186 14.06 19.74 -12.19
CA GLN A 186 15.07 20.47 -12.97
C GLN A 186 16.06 21.27 -12.09
N LYS A 187 15.55 21.91 -11.04
CA LYS A 187 16.36 22.74 -10.14
C LYS A 187 17.34 21.92 -9.31
N TYR A 188 16.90 20.78 -8.82
CA TYR A 188 17.68 19.96 -7.86
C TYR A 188 18.31 18.72 -8.49
N GLY A 189 18.01 18.42 -9.75
CA GLY A 189 18.53 17.24 -10.44
C GLY A 189 17.97 15.93 -9.89
N VAL A 190 16.76 15.94 -9.33
CA VAL A 190 16.07 14.74 -8.83
C VAL A 190 15.07 14.22 -9.86
N PRO A 191 14.73 12.92 -9.84
CA PRO A 191 13.73 12.37 -10.76
C PRO A 191 12.37 13.07 -10.63
N LEU A 192 11.53 12.94 -11.66
CA LEU A 192 10.17 13.51 -11.66
C LEU A 192 9.31 12.87 -10.56
N HIS A 193 8.44 13.70 -9.94
CA HIS A 193 7.53 13.24 -8.90
C HIS A 193 6.63 12.08 -9.39
N PRO A 194 6.41 11.02 -8.61
CA PRO A 194 5.69 9.82 -9.03
C PRO A 194 4.24 10.08 -9.47
N ALA A 195 3.55 11.08 -8.94
CA ALA A 195 2.21 11.45 -9.38
C ALA A 195 2.13 11.83 -10.87
N HIS A 196 3.24 12.29 -11.44
CA HIS A 196 3.33 12.76 -12.84
C HIS A 196 4.13 11.80 -13.72
N THR A 197 4.42 10.59 -13.24
CA THR A 197 5.04 9.52 -14.03
C THR A 197 4.02 8.42 -14.33
N PHE A 198 4.15 7.79 -15.50
CA PHE A 198 3.26 6.72 -15.95
C PHE A 198 4.02 5.41 -16.10
N LEU A 199 3.34 4.34 -16.48
CA LEU A 199 3.94 3.02 -16.67
C LEU A 199 4.68 2.91 -18.01
N TRP A 200 5.55 3.89 -18.30
CA TRP A 200 6.30 4.00 -19.55
C TRP A 200 7.08 2.74 -19.94
N HIS A 201 7.55 1.98 -18.95
CA HIS A 201 8.30 0.75 -19.12
C HIS A 201 7.47 -0.41 -19.69
N ASP A 202 6.14 -0.27 -19.75
CA ASP A 202 5.24 -1.25 -20.35
C ASP A 202 4.99 -1.03 -21.84
N LEU A 203 5.32 0.17 -22.34
CA LEU A 203 5.21 0.45 -23.76
C LEU A 203 6.43 -0.06 -24.54
N THR A 204 6.16 -0.57 -25.74
CA THR A 204 7.17 -0.78 -26.75
C THR A 204 7.51 0.53 -27.48
N VAL A 205 8.63 0.55 -28.19
CA VAL A 205 9.04 1.71 -29.02
C VAL A 205 7.98 2.05 -30.08
N ASP A 206 7.39 1.01 -30.69
CA ASP A 206 6.36 1.20 -31.71
C ASP A 206 5.07 1.77 -31.14
N GLU A 207 4.65 1.31 -29.96
CA GLU A 207 3.48 1.83 -29.24
C GLU A 207 3.68 3.28 -28.82
N LEU A 208 4.88 3.65 -28.35
CA LEU A 208 5.20 5.04 -28.06
C LEU A 208 5.11 5.91 -29.32
N ALA A 209 5.65 5.44 -30.47
CA ALA A 209 5.56 6.15 -31.73
C ALA A 209 4.10 6.31 -32.18
N GLN A 210 3.28 5.27 -32.03
CA GLN A 210 1.84 5.32 -32.30
C GLN A 210 1.13 6.35 -31.41
N LEU A 211 1.41 6.35 -30.09
CA LEU A 211 0.80 7.30 -29.16
C LEU A 211 1.15 8.76 -29.53
N ARG A 212 2.39 9.00 -29.92
CA ARG A 212 2.82 10.33 -30.40
C ARG A 212 2.07 10.78 -31.66
N GLN A 213 1.83 9.87 -32.61
CA GLN A 213 1.04 10.19 -33.80
C GLN A 213 -0.42 10.52 -33.44
N LEU A 214 -1.01 9.76 -32.50
CA LEU A 214 -2.37 10.04 -32.03
C LEU A 214 -2.44 11.35 -31.24
N ALA A 215 -1.39 11.69 -30.48
CA ALA A 215 -1.32 12.98 -29.79
C ALA A 215 -1.27 14.19 -30.75
N VAL A 216 -0.62 14.05 -31.91
CA VAL A 216 -0.65 15.12 -32.96
C VAL A 216 -2.06 15.30 -33.54
N ALA A 217 -2.85 14.24 -33.64
CA ALA A 217 -4.25 14.31 -34.11
C ALA A 217 -5.22 14.77 -33.01
N GLY A 218 -4.75 14.86 -31.74
CA GLY A 218 -5.53 15.32 -30.60
C GLY A 218 -5.71 16.84 -30.56
N SER A 219 -6.51 17.29 -29.62
CA SER A 219 -6.79 18.72 -29.40
C SER A 219 -6.89 19.07 -27.92
N ARG A 220 -6.44 20.26 -27.55
CA ARG A 220 -6.62 20.79 -26.16
C ARG A 220 -8.01 21.39 -26.01
N ASP A 221 -8.61 21.17 -24.86
CA ASP A 221 -9.79 21.89 -24.41
C ASP A 221 -9.48 22.68 -23.12
N SER A 222 -10.51 23.23 -22.48
CA SER A 222 -10.37 24.04 -21.25
C SER A 222 -10.03 23.21 -20.01
N THR A 223 -10.20 21.88 -20.05
CA THR A 223 -10.12 20.98 -18.90
C THR A 223 -9.07 19.88 -19.05
N GLY A 224 -8.50 19.74 -20.26
CA GLY A 224 -7.52 18.69 -20.52
C GLY A 224 -7.15 18.56 -21.98
N PHE A 225 -7.10 17.30 -22.44
CA PHE A 225 -6.70 16.95 -23.79
C PHE A 225 -7.57 15.81 -24.36
N LEU A 226 -7.99 15.97 -25.60
CA LEU A 226 -8.76 14.98 -26.34
C LEU A 226 -7.83 14.17 -27.25
N LEU A 227 -7.80 12.86 -27.05
CA LEU A 227 -7.12 11.91 -27.92
C LEU A 227 -8.14 11.11 -28.73
N PRO A 228 -7.80 10.67 -29.97
CA PRO A 228 -8.61 9.71 -30.71
C PRO A 228 -8.86 8.41 -29.88
N ALA A 229 -10.03 7.79 -30.09
CA ALA A 229 -10.41 6.58 -29.35
C ALA A 229 -9.42 5.41 -29.52
N GLU A 230 -8.67 5.38 -30.60
CA GLU A 230 -7.61 4.40 -30.89
C GLU A 230 -6.46 4.45 -29.86
N ALA A 231 -6.34 5.53 -29.09
CA ALA A 231 -5.35 5.65 -28.00
C ALA A 231 -5.71 4.84 -26.76
N GLN A 232 -6.95 4.34 -26.64
CA GLN A 232 -7.42 3.64 -25.43
C GLN A 232 -6.49 2.53 -24.94
N PRO A 233 -6.02 1.57 -25.78
CA PRO A 233 -5.15 0.50 -25.29
C PRO A 233 -3.83 1.04 -24.72
N LEU A 234 -3.28 2.08 -25.33
CA LEU A 234 -2.01 2.70 -24.90
C LEU A 234 -2.18 3.47 -23.57
N LEU A 235 -3.31 4.15 -23.40
CA LEU A 235 -3.63 4.82 -22.12
C LEU A 235 -3.84 3.81 -20.99
N LEU A 236 -4.51 2.70 -21.26
CA LEU A 236 -4.67 1.61 -20.29
C LEU A 236 -3.30 1.03 -19.87
N THR A 237 -2.41 0.81 -20.85
CA THR A 237 -1.04 0.32 -20.58
C THR A 237 -0.24 1.31 -19.74
N LEU A 238 -0.37 2.61 -20.01
CA LEU A 238 0.29 3.67 -19.22
C LEU A 238 -0.33 3.88 -17.83
N GLY A 239 -1.52 3.35 -17.60
CA GLY A 239 -2.26 3.55 -16.37
C GLY A 239 -2.86 4.96 -16.23
N ILE A 240 -3.23 5.59 -17.35
CA ILE A 240 -3.78 6.95 -17.38
C ILE A 240 -5.30 6.90 -17.36
N PRO A 241 -5.97 7.60 -16.44
CA PRO A 241 -7.42 7.77 -16.43
C PRO A 241 -7.90 8.57 -17.65
N PHE A 242 -9.09 8.23 -18.15
CA PHE A 242 -9.74 8.96 -19.25
C PHE A 242 -11.25 8.81 -19.22
N GLN A 243 -11.95 9.70 -19.91
CA GLN A 243 -13.40 9.65 -20.12
C GLN A 243 -13.71 9.64 -21.61
N PRO A 244 -14.64 8.80 -22.09
CA PRO A 244 -15.10 8.85 -23.48
C PRO A 244 -15.82 10.16 -23.77
N ASP A 245 -15.47 10.78 -24.89
CA ASP A 245 -16.14 11.98 -25.42
C ASP A 245 -16.37 11.80 -26.93
N GLY A 246 -17.54 11.26 -27.29
CA GLY A 246 -17.88 10.93 -28.67
C GLY A 246 -16.91 9.90 -29.27
N SER A 247 -16.13 10.31 -30.26
CA SER A 247 -15.08 9.51 -30.92
C SER A 247 -13.69 9.70 -30.31
N SER A 248 -13.61 10.46 -29.21
CA SER A 248 -12.36 10.81 -28.55
C SER A 248 -12.35 10.36 -27.09
N LEU A 249 -11.17 10.44 -26.48
CA LEU A 249 -10.96 10.18 -25.06
C LEU A 249 -10.44 11.47 -24.41
N HIS A 250 -11.14 11.94 -23.42
CA HIS A 250 -10.73 13.12 -22.63
C HIS A 250 -9.81 12.69 -21.49
N ILE A 251 -8.61 13.27 -21.44
CA ILE A 251 -7.63 13.13 -20.36
C ILE A 251 -7.62 14.43 -19.56
N GLY A 252 -7.78 14.35 -18.25
CA GLY A 252 -7.80 15.52 -17.36
C GLY A 252 -6.42 16.03 -16.97
N SER A 253 -6.15 16.04 -15.67
CA SER A 253 -4.91 16.56 -15.06
C SER A 253 -3.62 15.89 -15.56
N GLU A 254 -3.70 14.63 -15.98
CA GLU A 254 -2.57 13.86 -16.50
C GLU A 254 -2.10 14.31 -17.89
N ALA A 255 -2.93 15.07 -18.61
CA ALA A 255 -2.67 15.47 -19.98
C ALA A 255 -1.38 16.30 -20.12
N GLU A 256 -1.11 17.20 -19.18
CA GLU A 256 0.07 18.07 -19.24
C GLU A 256 1.36 17.26 -19.10
N ALA A 257 1.42 16.37 -18.12
CA ALA A 257 2.56 15.48 -17.91
C ALA A 257 2.75 14.52 -19.09
N LEU A 258 1.66 13.94 -19.62
CA LEU A 258 1.69 13.05 -20.78
C LEU A 258 2.29 13.75 -22.00
N LEU A 259 1.74 14.91 -22.37
CA LEU A 259 2.17 15.63 -23.58
C LEU A 259 3.62 16.12 -23.46
N HIS A 260 4.02 16.57 -22.27
CA HIS A 260 5.40 16.98 -22.02
C HIS A 260 6.40 15.83 -22.21
N CYS A 261 6.08 14.64 -21.68
CA CYS A 261 6.92 13.45 -21.81
C CYS A 261 6.90 12.84 -23.23
N LEU A 262 5.81 13.04 -23.99
CA LEU A 262 5.75 12.58 -25.39
C LEU A 262 6.62 13.43 -26.30
N GLY A 263 6.72 14.75 -26.06
CA GLY A 263 7.45 15.69 -26.89
C GLY A 263 6.93 15.78 -28.34
N ASP A 264 7.75 16.37 -29.19
CA ASP A 264 7.42 16.55 -30.60
C ASP A 264 7.53 15.25 -31.40
N SER A 265 6.65 15.05 -32.38
CA SER A 265 6.58 13.83 -33.22
C SER A 265 7.83 13.57 -34.07
N GLY A 266 8.68 14.59 -34.26
CA GLY A 266 9.88 14.49 -35.10
C GLY A 266 11.12 13.85 -34.42
N THR A 267 11.12 13.67 -33.12
CA THR A 267 12.25 13.08 -32.40
C THR A 267 12.25 11.56 -32.56
N LYS A 268 13.37 11.00 -33.06
CA LYS A 268 13.50 9.55 -33.24
C LYS A 268 13.54 8.88 -31.85
N VAL A 269 12.73 7.85 -31.68
CA VAL A 269 12.72 7.07 -30.44
C VAL A 269 14.00 6.21 -30.38
N GLU A 270 14.70 6.26 -29.28
CA GLU A 270 15.87 5.43 -28.99
C GLU A 270 15.46 4.00 -28.56
N ASP A 271 16.44 3.15 -28.30
CA ASP A 271 16.21 1.72 -27.97
C ASP A 271 15.39 1.48 -26.66
N SER A 272 15.24 2.51 -25.81
CA SER A 272 14.49 2.43 -24.56
C SER A 272 13.44 3.55 -24.47
N VAL A 273 12.18 3.18 -24.28
CA VAL A 273 11.08 4.13 -24.05
C VAL A 273 11.37 5.04 -22.86
N LEU A 274 11.83 4.47 -21.74
CA LEU A 274 12.09 5.22 -20.53
C LEU A 274 13.24 6.25 -20.69
N ALA A 275 14.32 5.85 -21.37
CA ALA A 275 15.42 6.75 -21.67
C ALA A 275 14.95 7.88 -22.61
N HIS A 276 14.13 7.55 -23.60
CA HIS A 276 13.60 8.53 -24.53
C HIS A 276 12.69 9.56 -23.83
N VAL A 277 11.71 9.13 -23.03
CA VAL A 277 10.82 10.05 -22.32
C VAL A 277 11.57 10.89 -21.29
N SER A 278 12.60 10.36 -20.63
CA SER A 278 13.45 11.12 -19.72
C SER A 278 14.24 12.21 -20.47
N ALA A 279 14.79 11.88 -21.63
CA ALA A 279 15.53 12.84 -22.47
C ALA A 279 14.58 13.96 -22.98
N VAL A 280 13.39 13.61 -23.40
CA VAL A 280 12.36 14.56 -23.87
C VAL A 280 11.87 15.45 -22.72
N ALA A 281 11.59 14.88 -21.57
CA ALA A 281 11.13 15.62 -20.39
C ALA A 281 12.21 16.52 -19.79
N GLY A 282 13.50 16.26 -20.10
CA GLY A 282 14.62 16.99 -19.52
C GLY A 282 14.89 16.70 -18.05
N VAL A 283 14.28 15.63 -17.53
CA VAL A 283 14.42 15.12 -16.16
C VAL A 283 14.39 13.60 -16.16
N GLU A 284 14.99 12.99 -15.16
CA GLU A 284 14.94 11.53 -15.01
C GLU A 284 13.52 11.06 -14.69
N ILE A 285 13.05 10.03 -15.38
CA ILE A 285 11.78 9.35 -15.12
C ILE A 285 12.06 7.95 -14.62
N CYS A 286 11.72 7.69 -13.36
CA CYS A 286 11.91 6.41 -12.71
C CYS A 286 10.82 5.40 -13.06
N ILE A 287 11.16 4.11 -12.96
CA ILE A 287 10.21 3.01 -13.18
C ILE A 287 9.19 2.97 -12.04
N ARG A 288 7.90 3.15 -12.37
CA ARG A 288 6.80 3.09 -11.38
C ARG A 288 6.50 1.69 -10.86
N ALA A 289 6.67 0.66 -11.67
CA ALA A 289 6.31 -0.70 -11.31
C ALA A 289 7.38 -1.71 -11.79
N PRO A 290 8.59 -1.65 -11.23
CA PRO A 290 9.66 -2.59 -11.62
C PRO A 290 9.34 -4.02 -11.21
N THR A 291 8.51 -4.22 -10.20
CA THR A 291 8.05 -5.53 -9.72
C THR A 291 6.55 -5.53 -9.57
N ARG A 292 5.90 -6.47 -10.25
CA ARG A 292 4.49 -6.76 -10.13
C ARG A 292 4.30 -8.13 -9.50
N LEU A 293 3.48 -8.18 -8.47
CA LEU A 293 3.27 -9.38 -7.68
C LEU A 293 1.92 -10.01 -8.00
N GLY A 294 1.94 -11.32 -8.21
CA GLY A 294 0.75 -12.12 -8.23
C GLY A 294 0.20 -12.32 -6.81
N ALA A 295 -1.12 -12.40 -6.70
CA ALA A 295 -1.79 -12.64 -5.43
C ALA A 295 -3.03 -13.50 -5.61
N SER A 296 -3.26 -14.39 -4.65
CA SER A 296 -4.46 -15.22 -4.56
C SER A 296 -5.01 -15.20 -3.13
N MET A 297 -6.27 -15.58 -2.98
CA MET A 297 -6.88 -15.75 -1.67
C MET A 297 -6.19 -16.89 -0.91
N GLY A 298 -5.76 -16.64 0.33
CA GLY A 298 -5.03 -17.62 1.12
C GLY A 298 -5.90 -18.78 1.58
N ARG A 299 -7.10 -18.49 2.08
CA ARG A 299 -8.16 -19.47 2.41
C ARG A 299 -9.52 -18.89 2.06
N PRO A 300 -10.41 -19.65 1.43
CA PRO A 300 -11.81 -19.26 1.35
C PRO A 300 -12.33 -19.23 2.80
N GLU A 301 -12.59 -18.05 3.33
CA GLU A 301 -13.13 -17.92 4.67
C GLU A 301 -14.62 -17.67 4.57
N LYS A 302 -15.36 -18.38 5.42
CA LYS A 302 -16.71 -17.96 5.76
C LYS A 302 -16.62 -16.55 6.31
N ALA A 303 -17.54 -15.70 5.93
CA ALA A 303 -17.60 -14.28 6.28
C ALA A 303 -17.74 -13.98 7.79
N ASP A 304 -17.46 -14.93 8.65
CA ASP A 304 -17.41 -14.72 10.09
C ASP A 304 -16.19 -13.87 10.45
N VAL A 305 -16.42 -12.89 11.30
CA VAL A 305 -15.37 -12.02 11.84
C VAL A 305 -14.25 -12.89 12.39
N ARG A 306 -13.13 -12.89 11.67
CA ARG A 306 -11.94 -13.61 12.15
C ARG A 306 -11.36 -12.86 13.33
N ARG A 307 -11.48 -13.45 14.50
CA ARG A 307 -10.77 -12.94 15.66
C ARG A 307 -9.28 -13.22 15.47
N MET A 308 -8.47 -12.16 15.40
CA MET A 308 -7.01 -12.30 15.41
C MET A 308 -6.58 -13.06 16.64
N LYS A 309 -5.69 -14.04 16.47
CA LYS A 309 -5.08 -14.78 17.58
C LYS A 309 -3.55 -14.55 17.55
N PRO A 310 -2.96 -13.90 18.52
CA PRO A 310 -3.62 -13.19 19.63
C PRO A 310 -4.38 -11.96 19.11
N PRO A 311 -5.51 -11.58 19.74
CA PRO A 311 -6.16 -10.31 19.43
C PRO A 311 -5.13 -9.19 19.61
N PRO A 312 -5.21 -8.11 18.79
CA PRO A 312 -4.25 -7.01 18.85
C PRO A 312 -4.44 -6.21 20.13
N HIS A 313 -4.01 -6.75 21.26
CA HIS A 313 -3.79 -6.00 22.51
C HIS A 313 -2.44 -5.29 22.44
N ALA A 314 -2.11 -4.75 21.26
CA ALA A 314 -0.87 -4.06 21.00
C ALA A 314 -0.60 -2.91 21.96
N LEU A 315 -1.67 -2.33 22.49
CA LEU A 315 -1.58 -1.19 23.39
C LEU A 315 -1.40 -1.57 24.86
N PHE A 316 -1.62 -2.84 25.23
CA PHE A 316 -1.53 -3.30 26.61
C PHE A 316 -0.93 -4.72 26.67
N PRO A 317 0.41 -4.84 26.48
CA PRO A 317 1.05 -6.12 26.74
C PRO A 317 0.87 -6.46 28.22
N VAL A 318 0.24 -7.61 28.50
CA VAL A 318 0.09 -8.13 29.85
C VAL A 318 1.43 -8.72 30.27
N GLY A 319 2.31 -7.90 30.82
CA GLY A 319 3.61 -8.30 31.34
C GLY A 319 4.53 -8.95 30.31
N GLN A 320 5.43 -9.81 30.80
CA GLN A 320 6.38 -10.58 29.97
C GLN A 320 5.84 -11.95 29.57
N ALA A 321 4.54 -12.21 29.76
CA ALA A 321 3.92 -13.46 29.38
C ALA A 321 4.00 -13.71 27.87
N GLY A 322 4.36 -14.92 27.47
CA GLY A 322 4.42 -15.35 26.08
C GLY A 322 3.10 -15.98 25.59
N GLY A 323 2.92 -16.03 24.26
CA GLY A 323 1.82 -16.75 23.61
C GLY A 323 0.41 -16.27 24.01
N PRO A 324 -0.54 -17.22 24.24
CA PRO A 324 -1.93 -16.89 24.59
C PRO A 324 -2.10 -16.12 25.89
N GLN A 325 -1.16 -16.18 26.80
CA GLN A 325 -1.16 -15.49 28.10
C GLN A 325 -1.07 -13.95 27.97
N ARG A 326 -0.74 -13.44 26.76
CA ARG A 326 -0.78 -12.01 26.47
C ARG A 326 -2.21 -11.47 26.31
N MET A 327 -3.20 -12.33 26.18
CA MET A 327 -4.59 -11.92 26.13
C MET A 327 -5.10 -11.62 27.52
N LEU A 328 -5.73 -10.45 27.71
CA LEU A 328 -6.27 -10.03 29.00
C LEU A 328 -7.20 -11.08 29.59
N ASN A 329 -8.14 -11.62 28.79
CA ASN A 329 -9.06 -12.66 29.24
C ASN A 329 -8.34 -13.95 29.65
N LYS A 330 -7.27 -14.37 28.95
CA LYS A 330 -6.49 -15.55 29.34
C LYS A 330 -5.64 -15.31 30.58
N ALA A 331 -5.13 -14.10 30.75
CA ALA A 331 -4.43 -13.70 31.98
C ALA A 331 -5.39 -13.71 33.18
N LEU A 332 -6.63 -13.22 32.99
CA LEU A 332 -7.68 -13.27 34.02
C LEU A 332 -8.08 -14.70 34.38
N GLU A 333 -8.26 -15.58 33.37
CA GLU A 333 -8.55 -17.02 33.59
C GLU A 333 -7.41 -17.71 34.37
N SER A 334 -6.15 -17.42 34.03
CA SER A 334 -5.00 -18.02 34.71
C SER A 334 -4.89 -17.59 36.17
N GLN A 335 -5.19 -16.34 36.47
CA GLN A 335 -5.25 -15.85 37.86
C GLN A 335 -6.36 -16.57 38.66
N SER A 336 -7.53 -16.79 38.06
CA SER A 336 -8.64 -17.50 38.70
C SER A 336 -8.32 -18.98 38.97
N SER A 337 -7.58 -19.65 38.08
CA SER A 337 -7.19 -21.05 38.23
C SER A 337 -6.09 -21.25 39.29
N GLN A 338 -5.19 -20.30 39.45
CA GLN A 338 -4.18 -20.32 40.53
C GLN A 338 -4.80 -20.12 41.88
N SER A 339 -5.87 -19.33 42.03
CA SER A 339 -6.59 -19.15 43.29
C SER A 339 -7.32 -20.45 43.73
N ARG A 340 -7.77 -21.30 42.76
CA ARG A 340 -8.38 -22.60 43.07
C ARG A 340 -7.41 -23.63 43.65
N LEU A 341 -6.10 -23.45 43.45
CA LEU A 341 -5.05 -24.33 43.98
C LEU A 341 -4.53 -23.87 45.38
N GLY A 342 -5.23 -22.95 46.05
CA GLY A 342 -4.91 -22.50 47.39
C GLY A 342 -3.60 -21.70 47.54
N ARG A 343 -3.02 -21.29 46.41
CA ARG A 343 -1.90 -20.33 46.46
C ARG A 343 -2.44 -18.94 46.27
N PRO A 344 -2.02 -17.91 47.06
CA PRO A 344 -2.40 -16.55 46.80
C PRO A 344 -2.01 -16.21 45.35
N GLY A 345 -2.99 -15.85 44.54
CA GLY A 345 -2.76 -15.53 43.13
C GLY A 345 -1.70 -14.43 43.05
N LYS A 346 -0.53 -14.74 42.47
CA LYS A 346 0.44 -13.71 42.15
C LYS A 346 -0.20 -12.79 41.13
N GLY A 347 -0.21 -11.51 41.42
CA GLY A 347 -0.56 -10.48 40.43
C GLY A 347 0.33 -10.61 39.19
N VAL A 348 -0.07 -9.98 38.12
CA VAL A 348 0.77 -9.85 36.96
C VAL A 348 1.70 -8.65 37.14
N GLU A 349 3.00 -8.88 37.03
CA GLU A 349 3.98 -7.81 37.15
C GLU A 349 3.91 -6.90 35.93
N LEU A 350 3.44 -5.67 36.10
CA LEU A 350 3.27 -4.68 35.04
C LEU A 350 4.05 -3.41 35.40
N GLU A 351 4.54 -2.73 34.38
CA GLU A 351 5.03 -1.35 34.54
C GLU A 351 3.85 -0.40 34.35
N ALA A 352 3.38 0.18 35.43
CA ALA A 352 2.18 1.01 35.46
C ALA A 352 2.32 2.22 36.38
N GLU A 353 1.69 3.33 36.02
CA GLU A 353 1.49 4.48 36.88
C GLU A 353 0.42 4.16 37.92
N LEU A 354 0.66 4.54 39.16
CA LEU A 354 -0.40 4.58 40.17
C LEU A 354 -1.14 5.91 40.04
N ARG A 355 -2.44 5.86 39.92
CA ARG A 355 -3.31 7.01 39.72
C ARG A 355 -4.31 7.13 40.89
N TYR A 356 -4.91 8.27 41.00
CA TYR A 356 -5.84 8.60 42.08
C TYR A 356 -7.11 9.25 41.52
N CYS A 357 -8.26 8.74 41.94
CA CYS A 357 -9.56 9.30 41.61
C CYS A 357 -9.99 10.28 42.69
N ARG A 358 -10.28 11.53 42.33
CA ARG A 358 -10.71 12.57 43.28
C ARG A 358 -12.13 12.36 43.79
N GLU A 359 -12.96 11.65 43.06
CA GLU A 359 -14.38 11.48 43.37
C GLU A 359 -14.59 10.40 44.43
N CYS A 360 -13.99 9.25 44.29
CA CYS A 360 -14.16 8.13 45.23
C CYS A 360 -12.94 7.96 46.17
N ASN A 361 -11.92 8.80 46.07
CA ASN A 361 -10.69 8.74 46.84
C ASN A 361 -9.93 7.40 46.75
N SER A 362 -10.11 6.64 45.63
CA SER A 362 -9.44 5.35 45.43
C SER A 362 -8.21 5.47 44.53
N GLU A 363 -7.25 4.59 44.78
CA GLU A 363 -6.12 4.36 43.89
C GLU A 363 -6.54 3.41 42.79
N THR A 364 -6.09 3.68 41.58
CA THR A 364 -6.40 2.89 40.39
C THR A 364 -5.29 3.01 39.37
N LEU A 365 -5.19 2.06 38.43
CA LEU A 365 -4.33 2.15 37.27
C LEU A 365 -5.06 2.79 36.07
N ALA A 366 -6.37 2.95 36.14
CA ALA A 366 -7.19 3.47 35.07
C ALA A 366 -6.99 4.98 34.87
N VAL A 367 -6.89 5.40 33.61
CA VAL A 367 -6.79 6.83 33.21
C VAL A 367 -8.10 7.57 33.47
N ARG A 368 -9.23 6.85 33.49
CA ARG A 368 -10.55 7.37 33.89
C ARG A 368 -11.19 6.46 34.90
N HIS A 369 -11.74 7.04 35.95
CA HIS A 369 -12.49 6.35 37.00
C HIS A 369 -13.64 7.25 37.45
N CYS A 370 -14.79 6.69 37.80
CA CYS A 370 -16.01 7.44 38.14
C CYS A 370 -16.38 8.53 37.11
N GLY A 371 -16.18 8.23 35.81
CA GLY A 371 -16.47 9.17 34.73
C GLY A 371 -15.46 10.31 34.53
N GLN A 372 -14.49 10.48 35.46
CA GLN A 372 -13.51 11.57 35.45
C GLN A 372 -12.10 11.08 35.13
N ARG A 373 -11.23 11.99 34.70
CA ARG A 373 -9.81 11.70 34.49
C ARG A 373 -9.09 11.65 35.85
N THR A 374 -8.36 10.56 36.07
CA THR A 374 -7.57 10.35 37.28
C THR A 374 -6.25 11.13 37.24
N LEU A 375 -5.68 11.43 38.42
CA LEU A 375 -4.39 12.09 38.53
C LEU A 375 -3.28 11.06 38.78
N VAL A 376 -2.10 11.30 38.21
CA VAL A 376 -0.92 10.48 38.49
C VAL A 376 -0.45 10.74 39.92
N LYS A 377 -0.42 9.68 40.73
CA LYS A 377 0.11 9.69 42.09
C LYS A 377 1.58 9.29 42.14
N GLU A 378 1.92 8.24 41.37
CA GLU A 378 3.29 7.76 41.21
C GLU A 378 3.57 7.45 39.75
N GLN A 379 4.78 7.77 39.32
CA GLN A 379 5.28 7.44 37.99
C GLN A 379 5.28 5.94 37.72
N ALA A 380 5.36 5.55 36.43
CA ALA A 380 5.40 4.17 36.03
C ALA A 380 6.58 3.43 36.68
N LYS A 381 6.26 2.35 37.39
CA LYS A 381 7.22 1.40 37.95
C LYS A 381 6.63 0.00 37.92
N ARG A 382 7.47 -1.02 38.06
CA ARG A 382 7.00 -2.41 38.11
C ARG A 382 6.16 -2.60 39.40
N ARG A 383 4.95 -3.15 39.17
CA ARG A 383 3.97 -3.42 40.22
C ARG A 383 3.31 -4.76 39.99
N ASP A 384 3.06 -5.48 41.08
CA ASP A 384 2.15 -6.62 41.04
C ASP A 384 0.70 -6.13 41.00
N VAL A 385 0.01 -6.41 39.92
CA VAL A 385 -1.34 -5.91 39.64
C VAL A 385 -2.32 -7.09 39.61
N ASN A 386 -3.39 -6.97 40.36
CA ASN A 386 -4.52 -7.88 40.25
C ASN A 386 -5.42 -7.40 39.09
N LEU A 387 -5.19 -7.93 37.89
CA LEU A 387 -5.93 -7.53 36.70
C LEU A 387 -7.45 -7.68 36.85
N ARG A 388 -7.91 -8.64 37.65
CA ARG A 388 -9.34 -8.87 37.85
C ARG A 388 -9.99 -7.72 38.61
N ALA A 389 -9.32 -7.25 39.67
CA ALA A 389 -9.79 -6.12 40.46
C ALA A 389 -9.76 -4.79 39.69
N GLU A 390 -8.91 -4.67 38.66
CA GLU A 390 -8.81 -3.46 37.83
C GLU A 390 -9.76 -3.47 36.63
N VAL A 391 -10.32 -4.63 36.24
CA VAL A 391 -11.21 -4.78 35.07
C VAL A 391 -12.67 -4.90 35.49
N GLU A 392 -12.98 -5.44 36.67
CA GLU A 392 -14.32 -5.44 37.28
C GLU A 392 -14.64 -4.06 37.90
#